data_cd0e5eef9967b96c9bdd9945c7b21874
#
_entry.id   cd0e5eef9967b96c9bdd9945c7b21874
#
_cell.length_a   1.000
_cell.length_b   1.000
_cell.length_c   1.000
_cell.angle_alpha   90.00
_cell.angle_beta   90.00
_cell.angle_gamma   90.00
#
_symmetry.space_group_name_H-M   'P 1'
#
loop_
_entity.id
_entity.type
_entity.pdbx_description
1 polymer ?
#
loop_
_entity_poly.entity_id
_entity_poly.type
_entity_poly.pdbx_seq_one_letter_code
_entity_poly.pdbx_strand_id
1 'polypeptide(L)'
;MPKIAEEARAARRDQIIAAAAECFTRSGYHVTTMADIAEAAGVSKGTPYLYFPGKEALFIALYEEWDCALAARVDAAVGELPEPARGSPRVVLAAVASAIAAHVTGNPQTCRVLMEATTLAAYEPAIAATVRTADAASLGQLTGLFQAGIAAGQWPPGTDPALQARLFTAGLYGLMAQWHTAPGSFSLETAMAALAGTGAAGPSGDGGNSQAKGTGT
;
A
#
# COMPACT_ATOMS: atom_id res chain seq x y z
N MET A 1 -12.16 27.24 26.04
CA MET A 1 -13.20 26.22 26.15
C MET A 1 -13.60 25.55 24.84
N PRO A 2 -13.68 26.21 23.62
CA PRO A 2 -13.97 25.49 22.37
C PRO A 2 -12.93 24.45 22.01
N LYS A 3 -11.64 24.73 22.16
CA LYS A 3 -10.52 23.85 21.79
C LYS A 3 -10.51 22.51 22.55
N ILE A 4 -10.76 22.52 23.86
CA ILE A 4 -10.82 21.28 24.67
C ILE A 4 -11.99 20.37 24.24
N ALA A 5 -13.12 20.97 23.85
CA ALA A 5 -14.27 20.20 23.37
C ALA A 5 -14.00 19.58 22.00
N GLU A 6 -13.25 20.26 21.15
CA GLU A 6 -12.86 19.77 19.83
C GLU A 6 -11.81 18.66 19.93
N GLU A 7 -10.81 18.81 20.78
CA GLU A 7 -9.82 17.78 21.09
C GLU A 7 -10.47 16.51 21.67
N ALA A 8 -11.42 16.67 22.61
CA ALA A 8 -12.16 15.55 23.18
C ALA A 8 -13.05 14.85 22.14
N ARG A 9 -13.61 15.60 21.18
CA ARG A 9 -14.38 15.04 20.07
C ARG A 9 -13.51 14.25 19.11
N ALA A 10 -12.33 14.78 18.75
CA ALA A 10 -11.36 14.09 17.91
C ALA A 10 -10.88 12.79 18.57
N ALA A 11 -10.46 12.84 19.83
CA ALA A 11 -10.04 11.66 20.59
C ALA A 11 -11.13 10.58 20.65
N ARG A 12 -12.40 10.97 20.76
CA ARG A 12 -13.53 10.03 20.75
C ARG A 12 -13.75 9.42 19.37
N ARG A 13 -13.58 10.21 18.29
CA ARG A 13 -13.62 9.72 16.91
C ARG A 13 -12.54 8.64 16.68
N ASP A 14 -11.31 8.93 17.09
CA ASP A 14 -10.18 8.02 16.93
C ASP A 14 -10.37 6.73 17.74
N GLN A 15 -10.94 6.83 18.97
CA GLN A 15 -11.30 5.68 19.79
C GLN A 15 -12.32 4.77 19.07
N ILE A 16 -13.31 5.34 18.39
CA ILE A 16 -14.33 4.58 17.66
C ILE A 16 -13.70 3.91 16.42
N ILE A 17 -12.80 4.58 15.70
CA ILE A 17 -12.09 4.00 14.56
C ILE A 17 -11.18 2.86 14.99
N ALA A 18 -10.43 3.01 16.08
CA ALA A 18 -9.59 1.93 16.63
C ALA A 18 -10.42 0.70 17.02
N ALA A 19 -11.56 0.89 17.69
CA ALA A 19 -12.47 -0.21 18.00
C ALA A 19 -13.07 -0.87 16.75
N ALA A 20 -13.37 -0.10 15.71
CA ALA A 20 -13.83 -0.62 14.42
C ALA A 20 -12.76 -1.47 13.75
N ALA A 21 -11.49 -1.04 13.76
CA ALA A 21 -10.36 -1.80 13.24
C ALA A 21 -10.24 -3.18 13.91
N GLU A 22 -10.38 -3.24 15.24
CA GLU A 22 -10.37 -4.49 16.00
C GLU A 22 -11.55 -5.40 15.62
N CYS A 23 -12.75 -4.84 15.54
CA CYS A 23 -13.97 -5.58 15.19
C CYS A 23 -13.90 -6.14 13.77
N PHE A 24 -13.53 -5.32 12.78
CA PHE A 24 -13.38 -5.74 11.38
C PHE A 24 -12.28 -6.79 11.23
N THR A 25 -11.16 -6.62 11.92
CA THR A 25 -10.07 -7.61 11.90
C THR A 25 -10.48 -8.94 12.50
N ARG A 26 -11.26 -8.93 13.57
CA ARG A 26 -11.70 -10.15 14.27
C ARG A 26 -12.82 -10.89 13.54
N SER A 27 -13.82 -10.17 13.05
CA SER A 27 -15.08 -10.75 12.58
C SER A 27 -15.37 -10.50 11.10
N GLY A 28 -14.60 -9.64 10.43
CA GLY A 28 -14.84 -9.18 9.07
C GLY A 28 -15.89 -8.07 9.00
N TYR A 29 -15.91 -7.35 7.86
CA TYR A 29 -16.81 -6.22 7.66
C TYR A 29 -18.29 -6.58 7.74
N HIS A 30 -18.72 -7.65 7.07
CA HIS A 30 -20.15 -7.98 6.94
C HIS A 30 -20.79 -8.37 8.28
N VAL A 31 -20.09 -9.11 9.12
CA VAL A 31 -20.59 -9.61 10.41
C VAL A 31 -20.59 -8.52 11.47
N THR A 32 -19.61 -7.63 11.46
CA THR A 32 -19.47 -6.55 12.42
C THR A 32 -20.63 -5.56 12.34
N THR A 33 -21.21 -5.19 13.49
CA THR A 33 -22.28 -4.19 13.60
C THR A 33 -21.78 -2.91 14.29
N MET A 34 -22.49 -1.79 14.12
CA MET A 34 -22.20 -0.56 14.86
C MET A 34 -22.37 -0.74 16.38
N ALA A 35 -23.18 -1.69 16.83
CA ALA A 35 -23.34 -2.00 18.24
C ALA A 35 -22.11 -2.72 18.81
N ASP A 36 -21.51 -3.65 18.06
CA ASP A 36 -20.27 -4.33 18.45
C ASP A 36 -19.12 -3.33 18.57
N ILE A 37 -19.05 -2.38 17.63
CA ILE A 37 -18.06 -1.30 17.65
C ILE A 37 -18.26 -0.38 18.88
N ALA A 38 -19.50 -0.02 19.20
CA ALA A 38 -19.80 0.78 20.37
C ALA A 38 -19.38 0.07 21.68
N GLU A 39 -19.65 -1.23 21.78
CA GLU A 39 -19.24 -2.05 22.91
C GLU A 39 -17.72 -2.14 23.02
N ALA A 40 -17.01 -2.41 21.92
CA ALA A 40 -15.55 -2.45 21.88
C ALA A 40 -14.92 -1.11 22.21
N ALA A 41 -15.54 0.01 21.80
CA ALA A 41 -15.11 1.35 22.12
C ALA A 41 -15.48 1.78 23.57
N GLY A 42 -16.23 0.98 24.32
CA GLY A 42 -16.68 1.34 25.67
C GLY A 42 -17.62 2.54 25.70
N VAL A 43 -18.46 2.71 24.68
CA VAL A 43 -19.41 3.84 24.54
C VAL A 43 -20.85 3.35 24.40
N SER A 44 -21.82 4.26 24.55
CA SER A 44 -23.23 3.92 24.31
C SER A 44 -23.47 3.57 22.84
N LYS A 45 -24.44 2.69 22.56
CA LYS A 45 -24.79 2.22 21.19
C LYS A 45 -25.09 3.34 20.20
N GLY A 46 -25.57 4.48 20.68
CA GLY A 46 -25.85 5.66 19.86
C GLY A 46 -24.63 6.54 19.57
N THR A 47 -23.55 6.41 20.36
CA THR A 47 -22.40 7.30 20.26
C THR A 47 -21.69 7.22 18.89
N PRO A 48 -21.43 6.05 18.30
CA PRO A 48 -20.76 5.99 16.97
C PRO A 48 -21.54 6.73 15.87
N TYR A 49 -22.87 6.76 15.94
CA TYR A 49 -23.70 7.45 14.95
C TYR A 49 -23.60 8.99 15.03
N LEU A 50 -23.06 9.54 16.12
CA LEU A 50 -22.76 10.98 16.21
C LEU A 50 -21.52 11.37 15.37
N TYR A 51 -20.72 10.42 14.97
CA TYR A 51 -19.46 10.60 14.23
C TYR A 51 -19.52 10.04 12.82
N PHE A 52 -20.21 8.91 12.63
CA PHE A 52 -20.30 8.18 11.38
C PHE A 52 -21.74 7.78 11.10
N PRO A 53 -22.28 8.09 9.92
CA PRO A 53 -23.67 7.77 9.58
C PRO A 53 -23.96 6.26 9.53
N GLY A 54 -22.89 5.43 9.41
CA GLY A 54 -23.00 4.00 9.36
C GLY A 54 -21.64 3.30 9.25
N LYS A 55 -21.68 1.99 9.16
CA LYS A 55 -20.51 1.11 9.11
C LYS A 55 -19.60 1.38 7.90
N GLU A 56 -20.21 1.69 6.74
CA GLU A 56 -19.48 2.03 5.51
C GLU A 56 -18.62 3.28 5.70
N ALA A 57 -19.20 4.38 6.21
CA ALA A 57 -18.46 5.60 6.44
C ALA A 57 -17.34 5.43 7.49
N LEU A 58 -17.55 4.58 8.47
CA LEU A 58 -16.54 4.24 9.48
C LEU A 58 -15.41 3.41 8.86
N PHE A 59 -15.71 2.45 7.97
CA PHE A 59 -14.71 1.67 7.26
C PHE A 59 -13.89 2.56 6.31
N ILE A 60 -14.52 3.47 5.59
CA ILE A 60 -13.84 4.46 4.74
C ILE A 60 -12.87 5.31 5.57
N ALA A 61 -13.32 5.84 6.72
CA ALA A 61 -12.46 6.62 7.60
C ALA A 61 -11.25 5.83 8.13
N LEU A 62 -11.43 4.56 8.48
CA LEU A 62 -10.36 3.65 8.86
C LEU A 62 -9.35 3.45 7.72
N TYR A 63 -9.85 3.22 6.49
CA TYR A 63 -9.00 3.04 5.32
C TYR A 63 -8.19 4.32 5.01
N GLU A 64 -8.84 5.48 5.06
CA GLU A 64 -8.19 6.79 4.84
C GLU A 64 -7.10 7.08 5.89
N GLU A 65 -7.35 6.79 7.17
CA GLU A 65 -6.33 6.93 8.21
C GLU A 65 -5.13 6.01 7.99
N TRP A 66 -5.39 4.78 7.56
CA TRP A 66 -4.34 3.84 7.20
C TRP A 66 -3.53 4.33 5.99
N ASP A 67 -4.20 4.77 4.92
CA ASP A 67 -3.56 5.28 3.70
C ASP A 67 -2.68 6.52 4.01
N CYS A 68 -3.19 7.46 4.79
CA CYS A 68 -2.42 8.61 5.27
C CYS A 68 -1.20 8.21 6.10
N ALA A 69 -1.34 7.24 7.00
CA ALA A 69 -0.23 6.77 7.83
C ALA A 69 0.85 6.07 6.98
N LEU A 70 0.45 5.31 5.96
CA LEU A 70 1.37 4.70 5.01
C LEU A 70 2.09 5.75 4.18
N ALA A 71 1.36 6.72 3.61
CA ALA A 71 1.93 7.81 2.83
C ALA A 71 2.99 8.59 3.65
N ALA A 72 2.68 8.95 4.89
CA ALA A 72 3.61 9.64 5.79
C ALA A 72 4.89 8.81 6.06
N ARG A 73 4.78 7.48 6.18
CA ARG A 73 5.95 6.60 6.35
C ARG A 73 6.81 6.52 5.08
N VAL A 74 6.18 6.45 3.92
CA VAL A 74 6.87 6.48 2.62
C VAL A 74 7.61 7.80 2.45
N ASP A 75 6.94 8.93 2.71
CA ASP A 75 7.54 10.26 2.61
C ASP A 75 8.73 10.41 3.57
N ALA A 76 8.61 9.94 4.80
CA ALA A 76 9.70 9.94 5.77
C ALA A 76 10.90 9.10 5.28
N ALA A 77 10.65 7.87 4.83
CA ALA A 77 11.70 6.96 4.36
C ALA A 77 12.43 7.53 3.12
N VAL A 78 11.71 8.15 2.19
CA VAL A 78 12.31 8.82 1.02
C VAL A 78 13.07 10.07 1.47
N GLY A 79 12.52 10.84 2.42
CA GLY A 79 13.14 12.04 2.98
C GLY A 79 14.44 11.79 3.73
N GLU A 80 14.61 10.62 4.34
CA GLU A 80 15.82 10.19 5.04
C GLU A 80 16.97 9.74 4.09
N LEU A 81 16.67 9.49 2.80
CA LEU A 81 17.69 9.13 1.84
C LEU A 81 18.69 10.30 1.66
N PRO A 82 20.02 10.01 1.60
CA PRO A 82 21.00 11.04 1.26
C PRO A 82 20.78 11.55 -0.18
N GLU A 83 21.15 12.81 -0.44
CA GLU A 83 20.91 13.46 -1.76
C GLU A 83 21.31 12.62 -2.98
N PRO A 84 22.50 11.97 -3.05
CA PRO A 84 22.85 11.14 -4.19
C PRO A 84 21.90 9.95 -4.41
N ALA A 85 21.40 9.36 -3.31
CA ALA A 85 20.48 8.23 -3.35
C ALA A 85 19.06 8.68 -3.72
N ARG A 86 18.63 9.84 -3.22
CA ARG A 86 17.33 10.46 -3.54
C ARG A 86 17.21 10.81 -5.03
N GLY A 87 18.33 11.14 -5.69
CA GLY A 87 18.41 11.33 -7.14
C GLY A 87 18.30 10.04 -7.97
N SER A 88 18.28 8.85 -7.33
CA SER A 88 18.13 7.57 -8.03
C SER A 88 16.70 7.00 -7.88
N PRO A 89 15.86 7.05 -8.91
CA PRO A 89 14.49 6.51 -8.88
C PRO A 89 14.42 5.04 -8.41
N ARG A 90 15.41 4.23 -8.75
CA ARG A 90 15.48 2.84 -8.29
C ARG A 90 15.69 2.72 -6.78
N VAL A 91 16.53 3.57 -6.20
CA VAL A 91 16.75 3.59 -4.74
C VAL A 91 15.50 4.10 -4.04
N VAL A 92 14.82 5.09 -4.61
CA VAL A 92 13.53 5.58 -4.09
C VAL A 92 12.48 4.48 -4.11
N LEU A 93 12.35 3.71 -5.20
CA LEU A 93 11.41 2.56 -5.26
C LEU A 93 11.72 1.49 -4.21
N ALA A 94 13.01 1.23 -3.95
CA ALA A 94 13.40 0.30 -2.91
C ALA A 94 13.04 0.83 -1.51
N ALA A 95 13.21 2.12 -1.25
CA ALA A 95 12.81 2.76 0.00
C ALA A 95 11.28 2.72 0.19
N VAL A 96 10.51 2.99 -0.87
CA VAL A 96 9.03 2.86 -0.88
C VAL A 96 8.63 1.43 -0.51
N ALA A 97 9.19 0.42 -1.19
CA ALA A 97 8.89 -0.99 -0.93
C ALA A 97 9.22 -1.39 0.52
N SER A 98 10.39 -0.96 1.03
CA SER A 98 10.80 -1.22 2.42
C SER A 98 9.90 -0.54 3.44
N ALA A 99 9.48 0.70 3.19
CA ALA A 99 8.56 1.44 4.07
C ALA A 99 7.19 0.75 4.16
N ILE A 100 6.67 0.27 3.02
CA ILE A 100 5.41 -0.50 2.96
C ILE A 100 5.55 -1.81 3.74
N ALA A 101 6.64 -2.56 3.52
CA ALA A 101 6.89 -3.80 4.24
C ALA A 101 6.95 -3.58 5.76
N ALA A 102 7.71 -2.59 6.22
CA ALA A 102 7.82 -2.24 7.63
C ALA A 102 6.48 -1.79 8.24
N HIS A 103 5.64 -1.07 7.47
CA HIS A 103 4.32 -0.68 7.92
C HIS A 103 3.39 -1.88 8.11
N VAL A 104 3.39 -2.82 7.18
CA VAL A 104 2.57 -4.04 7.22
C VAL A 104 3.04 -5.01 8.30
N THR A 105 4.34 -5.25 8.43
CA THR A 105 4.89 -6.16 9.44
C THR A 105 4.76 -5.61 10.85
N GLY A 106 4.88 -4.29 11.02
CA GLY A 106 4.67 -3.60 12.29
C GLY A 106 3.20 -3.53 12.74
N ASN A 107 2.25 -3.63 11.79
CA ASN A 107 0.82 -3.68 12.07
C ASN A 107 0.09 -4.64 11.12
N PRO A 108 0.06 -5.95 11.43
CA PRO A 108 -0.59 -6.95 10.57
C PRO A 108 -2.09 -6.73 10.32
N GLN A 109 -2.78 -5.99 11.19
CA GLN A 109 -4.19 -5.63 11.01
C GLN A 109 -4.39 -4.75 9.78
N THR A 110 -3.41 -3.91 9.45
CA THR A 110 -3.40 -3.07 8.26
C THR A 110 -3.55 -3.89 6.97
N CYS A 111 -2.84 -5.01 6.86
CA CYS A 111 -2.95 -5.90 5.71
C CYS A 111 -4.38 -6.45 5.55
N ARG A 112 -5.02 -6.80 6.66
CA ARG A 112 -6.42 -7.27 6.66
C ARG A 112 -7.39 -6.21 6.17
N VAL A 113 -7.28 -4.99 6.67
CA VAL A 113 -8.13 -3.86 6.24
C VAL A 113 -7.97 -3.62 4.74
N LEU A 114 -6.73 -3.66 4.22
CA LEU A 114 -6.47 -3.49 2.80
C LEU A 114 -7.08 -4.60 1.94
N MET A 115 -6.93 -5.87 2.35
CA MET A 115 -7.53 -7.00 1.63
C MET A 115 -9.06 -6.94 1.67
N GLU A 116 -9.64 -6.58 2.81
CA GLU A 116 -11.08 -6.37 2.97
C GLU A 116 -11.56 -5.21 2.07
N ALA A 117 -10.87 -4.07 2.05
CA ALA A 117 -11.20 -2.93 1.19
C ALA A 117 -11.22 -3.30 -0.29
N THR A 118 -10.22 -4.06 -0.74
CA THR A 118 -10.13 -4.54 -2.13
C THR A 118 -11.33 -5.45 -2.48
N THR A 119 -11.74 -6.30 -1.55
CA THR A 119 -12.90 -7.19 -1.74
C THR A 119 -14.20 -6.39 -1.74
N LEU A 120 -14.38 -5.48 -0.78
CA LEU A 120 -15.59 -4.65 -0.65
C LEU A 120 -15.76 -3.69 -1.83
N ALA A 121 -14.67 -3.22 -2.42
CA ALA A 121 -14.69 -2.36 -3.61
C ALA A 121 -15.41 -3.00 -4.81
N ALA A 122 -15.60 -4.32 -4.83
CA ALA A 122 -16.39 -4.99 -5.87
C ALA A 122 -17.91 -4.82 -5.67
N TYR A 123 -18.36 -4.49 -4.45
CA TYR A 123 -19.78 -4.51 -4.08
C TYR A 123 -20.27 -3.19 -3.48
N GLU A 124 -19.39 -2.39 -2.88
CA GLU A 124 -19.71 -1.16 -2.15
C GLU A 124 -19.16 0.06 -2.93
N PRO A 125 -20.03 0.80 -3.66
CA PRO A 125 -19.56 1.88 -4.56
C PRO A 125 -18.78 3.00 -3.87
N ALA A 126 -19.11 3.35 -2.63
CA ALA A 126 -18.41 4.41 -1.90
C ALA A 126 -16.99 3.95 -1.50
N ILE A 127 -16.84 2.71 -1.00
CA ILE A 127 -15.53 2.11 -0.72
C ILE A 127 -14.71 2.00 -2.00
N ALA A 128 -15.32 1.56 -3.10
CA ALA A 128 -14.67 1.51 -4.41
C ALA A 128 -14.17 2.88 -4.90
N ALA A 129 -14.91 3.95 -4.65
CA ALA A 129 -14.49 5.31 -5.00
C ALA A 129 -13.26 5.74 -4.20
N THR A 130 -13.25 5.48 -2.88
CA THR A 130 -12.12 5.79 -1.98
C THR A 130 -10.86 5.03 -2.39
N VAL A 131 -10.96 3.71 -2.58
CA VAL A 131 -9.83 2.85 -2.99
C VAL A 131 -9.28 3.31 -4.35
N ARG A 132 -10.14 3.57 -5.34
CA ARG A 132 -9.68 4.07 -6.64
C ARG A 132 -8.96 5.41 -6.57
N THR A 133 -9.38 6.30 -5.68
CA THR A 133 -8.73 7.60 -5.50
C THR A 133 -7.32 7.44 -4.92
N ALA A 134 -7.16 6.61 -3.89
CA ALA A 134 -5.86 6.30 -3.30
C ALA A 134 -4.93 5.59 -4.31
N ASP A 135 -5.43 4.58 -5.02
CA ASP A 135 -4.69 3.87 -6.06
C ASP A 135 -4.23 4.80 -7.19
N ALA A 136 -5.10 5.72 -7.65
CA ALA A 136 -4.76 6.65 -8.71
C ALA A 136 -3.63 7.61 -8.29
N ALA A 137 -3.64 8.10 -7.05
CA ALA A 137 -2.59 8.95 -6.50
C ALA A 137 -1.24 8.20 -6.45
N SER A 138 -1.22 7.00 -5.88
CA SER A 138 -0.04 6.14 -5.76
C SER A 138 0.53 5.76 -7.14
N LEU A 139 -0.33 5.35 -8.07
CA LEU A 139 0.07 5.02 -9.45
C LEU A 139 0.65 6.24 -10.18
N GLY A 140 0.11 7.43 -9.96
CA GLY A 140 0.65 8.67 -10.53
C GLY A 140 2.08 8.95 -10.07
N GLN A 141 2.33 8.84 -8.76
CA GLN A 141 3.67 9.02 -8.17
C GLN A 141 4.67 7.98 -8.69
N LEU A 142 4.28 6.70 -8.68
CA LEU A 142 5.12 5.61 -9.19
C LEU A 142 5.41 5.77 -10.69
N THR A 143 4.43 6.16 -11.49
CA THR A 143 4.62 6.44 -12.92
C THR A 143 5.69 7.52 -13.13
N GLY A 144 5.65 8.60 -12.34
CA GLY A 144 6.66 9.65 -12.38
C GLY A 144 8.06 9.15 -12.02
N LEU A 145 8.18 8.25 -11.01
CA LEU A 145 9.46 7.63 -10.65
C LEU A 145 10.00 6.75 -11.79
N PHE A 146 9.16 5.93 -12.42
CA PHE A 146 9.59 5.13 -13.57
C PHE A 146 9.99 6.00 -14.76
N GLN A 147 9.25 7.08 -15.05
CA GLN A 147 9.62 8.05 -16.11
C GLN A 147 11.00 8.66 -15.87
N ALA A 148 11.25 9.13 -14.64
CA ALA A 148 12.54 9.70 -14.25
C ALA A 148 13.67 8.65 -14.36
N GLY A 149 13.41 7.41 -13.98
CA GLY A 149 14.37 6.32 -14.05
C GLY A 149 14.70 5.89 -15.49
N ILE A 150 13.72 5.89 -16.39
CA ILE A 150 13.93 5.64 -17.81
C ILE A 150 14.80 6.76 -18.42
N ALA A 151 14.48 8.02 -18.10
CA ALA A 151 15.28 9.16 -18.54
C ALA A 151 16.74 9.12 -18.02
N ALA A 152 16.95 8.58 -16.81
CA ALA A 152 18.26 8.37 -16.21
C ALA A 152 18.97 7.07 -16.68
N GLY A 153 18.40 6.31 -17.63
CA GLY A 153 18.98 5.07 -18.15
C GLY A 153 18.93 3.89 -17.16
N GLN A 154 18.13 3.96 -16.10
CA GLN A 154 17.99 2.88 -15.11
C GLN A 154 17.04 1.77 -15.59
N TRP A 155 16.21 2.03 -16.59
CA TRP A 155 15.36 1.08 -17.30
C TRP A 155 15.57 1.20 -18.81
N PRO A 156 15.32 0.13 -19.57
CA PRO A 156 15.50 0.13 -21.02
C PRO A 156 14.66 1.23 -21.70
N PRO A 157 15.19 1.84 -22.78
CA PRO A 157 14.39 2.71 -23.65
C PRO A 157 13.17 1.95 -24.18
N GLY A 158 11.99 2.61 -24.20
CA GLY A 158 10.75 1.97 -24.66
C GLY A 158 9.97 1.23 -23.55
N THR A 159 10.47 1.20 -22.32
CA THR A 159 9.69 0.75 -21.16
C THR A 159 8.47 1.67 -20.96
N ASP A 160 7.27 1.09 -20.84
CA ASP A 160 6.07 1.86 -20.49
C ASP A 160 6.05 2.14 -18.97
N PRO A 161 6.18 3.40 -18.53
CA PRO A 161 6.26 3.73 -17.12
C PRO A 161 4.94 3.47 -16.37
N ALA A 162 3.78 3.64 -17.02
CA ALA A 162 2.49 3.39 -16.41
C ALA A 162 2.26 1.87 -16.20
N LEU A 163 2.67 1.05 -17.15
CA LEU A 163 2.63 -0.40 -17.01
C LEU A 163 3.56 -0.86 -15.89
N GLN A 164 4.78 -0.32 -15.81
CA GLN A 164 5.72 -0.67 -14.73
C GLN A 164 5.17 -0.29 -13.35
N ALA A 165 4.57 0.88 -13.21
CA ALA A 165 3.90 1.29 -11.97
C ALA A 165 2.79 0.31 -11.58
N ARG A 166 1.97 -0.14 -12.52
CA ARG A 166 0.91 -1.15 -12.26
C ARG A 166 1.49 -2.50 -11.86
N LEU A 167 2.53 -2.97 -12.55
CA LEU A 167 3.19 -4.25 -12.23
C LEU A 167 3.85 -4.21 -10.84
N PHE A 168 4.49 -3.09 -10.51
CA PHE A 168 5.08 -2.89 -9.19
C PHE A 168 4.01 -2.91 -8.09
N THR A 169 2.94 -2.14 -8.26
CA THR A 169 1.80 -2.11 -7.33
C THR A 169 1.16 -3.50 -7.19
N ALA A 170 0.91 -4.19 -8.30
CA ALA A 170 0.35 -5.56 -8.27
C ALA A 170 1.28 -6.54 -7.54
N GLY A 171 2.59 -6.40 -7.71
CA GLY A 171 3.58 -7.19 -6.97
C GLY A 171 3.54 -6.92 -5.46
N LEU A 172 3.44 -5.65 -5.05
CA LEU A 172 3.29 -5.29 -3.63
C LEU A 172 2.02 -5.90 -3.03
N TYR A 173 0.87 -5.74 -3.67
CA TYR A 173 -0.40 -6.34 -3.24
C TYR A 173 -0.32 -7.87 -3.17
N GLY A 174 0.26 -8.52 -4.19
CA GLY A 174 0.43 -9.97 -4.25
C GLY A 174 1.31 -10.49 -3.12
N LEU A 175 2.44 -9.83 -2.83
CA LEU A 175 3.32 -10.20 -1.72
C LEU A 175 2.66 -10.02 -0.36
N MET A 176 1.92 -8.93 -0.16
CA MET A 176 1.15 -8.71 1.08
C MET A 176 0.08 -9.79 1.27
N ALA A 177 -0.65 -10.15 0.21
CA ALA A 177 -1.67 -11.19 0.28
C ALA A 177 -1.06 -12.57 0.62
N GLN A 178 0.05 -12.93 -0.01
CA GLN A 178 0.76 -14.18 0.29
C GLN A 178 1.30 -14.21 1.72
N TRP A 179 1.91 -13.13 2.17
CA TRP A 179 2.41 -13.02 3.53
C TRP A 179 1.28 -13.11 4.57
N HIS A 180 0.13 -12.49 4.27
CA HIS A 180 -1.04 -12.54 5.14
C HIS A 180 -1.63 -13.95 5.28
N THR A 181 -1.67 -14.71 4.18
CA THR A 181 -2.22 -16.08 4.17
C THR A 181 -1.27 -17.12 4.76
N ALA A 182 0.04 -16.87 4.72
CA ALA A 182 1.07 -17.75 5.24
C ALA A 182 2.15 -16.97 6.00
N PRO A 183 1.83 -16.42 7.21
CA PRO A 183 2.77 -15.62 7.98
C PRO A 183 4.04 -16.40 8.30
N GLY A 184 5.20 -15.78 8.09
CA GLY A 184 6.51 -16.40 8.37
C GLY A 184 7.02 -17.37 7.31
N SER A 185 6.29 -17.60 6.21
CA SER A 185 6.77 -18.43 5.09
C SER A 185 7.91 -17.78 4.31
N PHE A 186 8.00 -16.45 4.34
CA PHE A 186 9.08 -15.65 3.76
C PHE A 186 9.18 -14.27 4.45
N SER A 187 10.32 -13.58 4.25
CA SER A 187 10.47 -12.20 4.69
C SER A 187 9.80 -11.26 3.69
N LEU A 188 8.76 -10.54 4.12
CA LEU A 188 8.07 -9.55 3.30
C LEU A 188 9.01 -8.43 2.86
N GLU A 189 9.88 -7.97 3.77
CA GLU A 189 10.88 -6.92 3.48
C GLU A 189 11.84 -7.36 2.37
N THR A 190 12.38 -8.59 2.47
CA THR A 190 13.28 -9.13 1.44
C THR A 190 12.59 -9.28 0.09
N ALA A 191 11.34 -9.76 0.08
CA ALA A 191 10.58 -9.96 -1.15
C ALA A 191 10.21 -8.62 -1.82
N MET A 192 9.80 -7.63 -1.05
CA MET A 192 9.48 -6.29 -1.56
C MET A 192 10.73 -5.56 -2.06
N ALA A 193 11.87 -5.69 -1.37
CA ALA A 193 13.15 -5.15 -1.85
C ALA A 193 13.59 -5.80 -3.17
N ALA A 194 13.41 -7.10 -3.31
CA ALA A 194 13.67 -7.82 -4.57
C ALA A 194 12.76 -7.33 -5.70
N LEU A 195 11.48 -7.09 -5.43
CA LEU A 195 10.53 -6.56 -6.41
C LEU A 195 10.98 -5.21 -6.96
N ALA A 196 11.50 -4.31 -6.12
CA ALA A 196 12.04 -3.02 -6.54
C ALA A 196 13.28 -3.15 -7.43
N GLY A 197 14.04 -4.26 -7.30
CA GLY A 197 15.22 -4.58 -8.11
C GLY A 197 14.91 -5.25 -9.45
N THR A 198 13.79 -5.98 -9.56
CA THR A 198 13.51 -6.83 -10.73
C THR A 198 13.11 -6.09 -12.01
N GLY A 199 12.70 -4.84 -11.95
CA GLY A 199 12.37 -4.02 -13.13
C GLY A 199 13.53 -3.75 -14.10
N ALA A 200 14.68 -4.45 -13.99
CA ALA A 200 15.93 -4.14 -14.68
C ALA A 200 16.49 -5.21 -15.60
N ALA A 201 15.97 -6.42 -15.58
CA ALA A 201 16.47 -7.48 -16.45
C ALA A 201 15.58 -7.65 -17.68
N GLY A 202 15.75 -6.77 -18.66
CA GLY A 202 15.50 -7.16 -20.04
C GLY A 202 16.44 -8.32 -20.40
N PRO A 203 16.04 -9.28 -21.27
CA PRO A 203 16.93 -10.36 -21.68
C PRO A 203 18.19 -9.74 -22.26
N SER A 204 19.35 -10.06 -21.69
CA SER A 204 20.64 -9.80 -22.28
C SER A 204 20.65 -10.52 -23.63
N GLY A 205 20.48 -9.77 -24.70
CA GLY A 205 20.63 -10.25 -26.04
C GLY A 205 22.10 -10.62 -26.28
N ASP A 206 22.52 -11.77 -25.77
CA ASP A 206 23.78 -12.36 -26.12
C ASP A 206 23.59 -13.05 -27.48
N GLY A 207 23.64 -12.22 -28.52
CA GLY A 207 23.72 -12.66 -29.92
C GLY A 207 25.10 -13.21 -30.19
N GLY A 208 25.37 -14.42 -29.72
CA GLY A 208 26.53 -15.20 -30.07
C GLY A 208 26.53 -15.45 -31.57
N ASN A 209 27.17 -14.56 -32.31
CA ASN A 209 27.52 -14.74 -33.72
C ASN A 209 28.64 -15.81 -33.83
N SER A 210 28.22 -17.08 -33.87
CA SER A 210 29.12 -18.17 -34.24
C SER A 210 29.29 -18.21 -35.76
N GLN A 211 30.27 -17.46 -36.26
CA GLN A 211 30.78 -17.65 -37.60
C GLN A 211 31.48 -19.03 -37.69
N ALA A 212 30.78 -20.01 -38.20
CA ALA A 212 31.40 -21.24 -38.69
C ALA A 212 32.27 -20.91 -39.92
N LYS A 213 33.58 -20.84 -39.72
CA LYS A 213 34.57 -20.91 -40.83
C LYS A 213 34.54 -22.34 -41.41
N GLY A 214 34.04 -22.46 -42.63
CA GLY A 214 34.29 -23.61 -43.44
C GLY A 214 35.76 -23.67 -43.82
N THR A 215 36.39 -24.82 -43.62
CA THR A 215 37.63 -25.22 -44.31
C THR A 215 37.28 -26.39 -45.20
N GLY A 216 37.35 -26.13 -46.52
CA GLY A 216 37.36 -27.19 -47.49
C GLY A 216 38.70 -27.95 -47.51
N THR A 217 38.65 -29.16 -47.80
CA THR A 217 39.48 -29.94 -48.73
C THR A 217 38.77 -31.23 -49.11
#